data_4c929e0a34f48e644bbf01433de7ebb2
#
_entry.id   4c929e0a34f48e644bbf01433de7ebb2
#
_cell.length_a   1.000
_cell.length_b   1.000
_cell.length_c   1.000
_cell.angle_alpha   90.00
_cell.angle_beta   90.00
_cell.angle_gamma   90.00
#
_symmetry.space_group_name_H-M   'P 1'
#
loop_
_entity.id
_entity.type
_entity.pdbx_description
1 polymer ?
#
loop_
_entity_poly.entity_id
_entity_poly.type
_entity_poly.pdbx_seq_one_letter_code
_entity_poly.pdbx_strand_id
1 'polypeptide(L)'
;DYHWHEAEEQRWPLTAWCSGLLKAHYWQEEAWNMLLEETEPVETEDGMFDIVEEVDSTLSIAALFADIAGALEDSEESAEIFLASMAEIAEQLPWIMMNYAECGCLLSDMLQEPQEPYRREQPKIGRNDPCFCSSGKKYKNCCIHAANDD
;
A
#
# COMPACT_ATOMS: atom_id res chain seq x y z
N ASP A 1 19.65 16.33 -5.56
CA ASP A 1 18.85 17.04 -6.56
C ASP A 1 18.81 16.15 -7.80
N TYR A 2 17.63 15.62 -8.11
CA TYR A 2 17.44 14.70 -9.24
C TYR A 2 17.00 15.51 -10.47
N HIS A 3 17.91 15.70 -11.43
CA HIS A 3 17.66 16.47 -12.66
C HIS A 3 17.19 15.54 -13.78
N TRP A 4 15.99 14.95 -13.65
CA TRP A 4 15.43 13.97 -14.57
C TRP A 4 15.31 14.46 -16.03
N HIS A 5 15.26 15.78 -16.25
CA HIS A 5 15.09 16.40 -17.56
C HIS A 5 16.42 16.66 -18.30
N GLU A 6 17.58 16.55 -17.63
CA GLU A 6 18.87 16.92 -18.23
C GLU A 6 19.48 15.83 -19.10
N ALA A 7 19.24 14.56 -18.78
CA ALA A 7 19.74 13.45 -19.58
C ALA A 7 18.75 12.27 -19.55
N GLU A 8 18.59 11.59 -20.70
CA GLU A 8 17.71 10.42 -20.82
C GLU A 8 18.09 9.31 -19.83
N GLU A 9 19.38 9.05 -19.64
CA GLU A 9 19.90 8.06 -18.69
C GLU A 9 19.52 8.37 -17.24
N GLN A 10 19.35 9.64 -16.87
CA GLN A 10 18.94 10.06 -15.52
C GLN A 10 17.44 9.86 -15.28
N ARG A 11 16.63 9.80 -16.34
CA ARG A 11 15.18 9.52 -16.28
C ARG A 11 14.88 8.03 -16.08
N TRP A 12 15.80 7.19 -16.49
CA TRP A 12 15.59 5.73 -16.52
C TRP A 12 15.17 5.09 -15.17
N PRO A 13 15.75 5.46 -14.01
CA PRO A 13 15.29 4.93 -12.74
C PRO A 13 13.83 5.26 -12.42
N LEU A 14 13.38 6.48 -12.73
CA LEU A 14 12.00 6.91 -12.52
C LEU A 14 11.04 6.19 -13.48
N THR A 15 11.39 6.12 -14.75
CA THR A 15 10.64 5.39 -15.79
C THR A 15 10.49 3.91 -15.42
N ALA A 16 11.57 3.25 -14.99
CA ALA A 16 11.52 1.86 -14.55
C ALA A 16 10.66 1.67 -13.30
N TRP A 17 10.73 2.61 -12.35
CA TRP A 17 9.94 2.58 -11.14
C TRP A 17 8.45 2.75 -11.43
N CYS A 18 8.05 3.74 -12.24
CA CYS A 18 6.67 3.96 -12.65
C CYS A 18 6.10 2.76 -13.42
N SER A 19 6.89 2.18 -14.33
CA SER A 19 6.51 0.93 -15.02
C SER A 19 6.30 -0.24 -14.05
N GLY A 20 7.10 -0.30 -12.99
CA GLY A 20 6.96 -1.30 -11.93
C GLY A 20 5.69 -1.11 -11.12
N LEU A 21 5.35 0.13 -10.76
CA LEU A 21 4.12 0.48 -10.06
C LEU A 21 2.88 0.07 -10.87
N LEU A 22 2.82 0.44 -12.15
CA LEU A 22 1.71 0.07 -13.04
C LEU A 22 1.53 -1.44 -13.14
N LYS A 23 2.62 -2.19 -13.28
CA LYS A 23 2.57 -3.65 -13.30
C LYS A 23 2.09 -4.24 -11.98
N ALA A 24 2.54 -3.71 -10.85
CA ALA A 24 2.11 -4.16 -9.53
C ALA A 24 0.61 -3.89 -9.29
N HIS A 25 0.12 -2.71 -9.71
CA HIS A 25 -1.30 -2.38 -9.66
C HIS A 25 -2.11 -3.33 -10.55
N TYR A 26 -1.70 -3.54 -11.80
CA TYR A 26 -2.37 -4.44 -12.74
C TYR A 26 -2.47 -5.88 -12.22
N TRP A 27 -1.45 -6.40 -11.53
CA TRP A 27 -1.53 -7.74 -10.93
C TRP A 27 -2.58 -7.87 -9.84
N GLN A 28 -3.01 -6.75 -9.27
CA GLN A 28 -4.03 -6.69 -8.21
C GLN A 28 -5.29 -5.95 -8.68
N GLU A 29 -5.44 -5.73 -9.98
CA GLU A 29 -6.53 -4.93 -10.58
C GLU A 29 -7.91 -5.42 -10.12
N GLU A 30 -8.12 -6.75 -10.07
CA GLU A 30 -9.39 -7.33 -9.62
C GLU A 30 -9.70 -6.95 -8.17
N ALA A 31 -8.70 -6.97 -7.28
CA ALA A 31 -8.87 -6.59 -5.88
C ALA A 31 -9.11 -5.07 -5.74
N TRP A 32 -8.36 -4.25 -6.50
CA TRP A 32 -8.57 -2.81 -6.52
C TRP A 32 -9.97 -2.46 -6.99
N ASN A 33 -10.41 -2.97 -8.13
CA ASN A 33 -11.71 -2.68 -8.72
C ASN A 33 -12.85 -3.08 -7.77
N MET A 34 -12.78 -4.26 -7.16
CA MET A 34 -13.79 -4.72 -6.20
C MET A 34 -13.92 -3.75 -5.01
N LEU A 35 -12.83 -3.19 -4.51
CA LEU A 35 -12.85 -2.28 -3.38
C LEU A 35 -13.29 -0.88 -3.78
N LEU A 36 -12.80 -0.39 -4.93
CA LEU A 36 -13.14 0.94 -5.44
C LEU A 36 -14.62 1.05 -5.80
N GLU A 37 -15.27 -0.04 -6.27
CA GLU A 37 -16.72 -0.07 -6.54
C GLU A 37 -17.59 0.17 -5.29
N GLU A 38 -17.06 -0.10 -4.10
CA GLU A 38 -17.77 0.06 -2.81
C GLU A 38 -17.45 1.40 -2.12
N THR A 39 -16.58 2.22 -2.70
CA THR A 39 -16.22 3.52 -2.10
C THR A 39 -17.11 4.65 -2.60
N GLU A 40 -17.37 5.60 -1.72
CA GLU A 40 -18.04 6.87 -2.05
C GLU A 40 -17.12 8.03 -1.64
N PRO A 41 -17.18 9.18 -2.38
CA PRO A 41 -16.41 10.36 -2.00
C PRO A 41 -16.74 10.83 -0.59
N VAL A 42 -15.74 11.25 0.16
CA VAL A 42 -15.87 11.68 1.56
C VAL A 42 -15.60 13.17 1.68
N GLU A 43 -16.45 13.90 2.39
CA GLU A 43 -16.23 15.29 2.72
C GLU A 43 -15.16 15.40 3.82
N THR A 44 -14.11 16.16 3.54
CA THR A 44 -12.99 16.44 4.48
C THR A 44 -12.91 17.95 4.77
N GLU A 45 -12.05 18.34 5.69
CA GLU A 45 -11.81 19.76 5.99
C GLU A 45 -11.27 20.53 4.77
N ASP A 46 -10.56 19.85 3.86
CA ASP A 46 -9.93 20.42 2.66
C ASP A 46 -10.83 20.30 1.41
N GLY A 47 -12.00 19.65 1.50
CA GLY A 47 -12.93 19.44 0.39
C GLY A 47 -13.40 18.00 0.25
N MET A 48 -13.90 17.65 -0.94
CA MET A 48 -14.26 16.26 -1.26
C MET A 48 -13.01 15.44 -1.58
N PHE A 49 -12.86 14.31 -0.92
CA PHE A 49 -11.82 13.33 -1.19
C PHE A 49 -12.44 12.10 -1.84
N ASP A 50 -12.01 11.79 -3.06
CA ASP A 50 -12.46 10.64 -3.84
C ASP A 50 -11.28 9.69 -4.08
N ILE A 51 -11.31 8.52 -3.46
CA ILE A 51 -10.26 7.51 -3.57
C ILE A 51 -10.11 7.04 -5.02
N VAL A 52 -11.21 6.92 -5.78
CA VAL A 52 -11.19 6.49 -7.17
C VAL A 52 -10.42 7.51 -8.02
N GLU A 53 -10.75 8.79 -7.87
CA GLU A 53 -10.10 9.89 -8.59
C GLU A 53 -8.61 9.99 -8.25
N GLU A 54 -8.24 9.82 -6.97
CA GLU A 54 -6.83 9.85 -6.53
C GLU A 54 -6.02 8.67 -7.11
N VAL A 55 -6.59 7.47 -7.11
CA VAL A 55 -5.94 6.28 -7.69
C VAL A 55 -5.78 6.45 -9.20
N ASP A 56 -6.83 6.81 -9.92
CA ASP A 56 -6.80 6.99 -11.38
C ASP A 56 -5.84 8.10 -11.80
N SER A 57 -5.82 9.22 -11.08
CA SER A 57 -4.90 10.34 -11.31
C SER A 57 -3.45 9.90 -11.12
N THR A 58 -3.16 9.16 -10.04
CA THR A 58 -1.81 8.64 -9.78
C THR A 58 -1.34 7.68 -10.85
N LEU A 59 -2.21 6.74 -11.29
CA LEU A 59 -1.87 5.79 -12.34
C LEU A 59 -1.64 6.48 -13.69
N SER A 60 -2.43 7.50 -14.01
CA SER A 60 -2.27 8.32 -15.21
C SER A 60 -0.93 9.04 -15.21
N ILE A 61 -0.54 9.66 -14.10
CA ILE A 61 0.76 10.30 -13.92
C ILE A 61 1.89 9.26 -14.04
N ALA A 62 1.76 8.10 -13.40
CA ALA A 62 2.74 7.03 -13.52
C ALA A 62 2.89 6.54 -14.97
N ALA A 63 1.81 6.47 -15.74
CA ALA A 63 1.85 6.09 -17.15
C ALA A 63 2.64 7.11 -18.01
N LEU A 64 2.47 8.41 -17.77
CA LEU A 64 3.26 9.46 -18.44
C LEU A 64 4.76 9.28 -18.19
N PHE A 65 5.17 9.00 -16.95
CA PHE A 65 6.57 8.78 -16.60
C PHE A 65 7.10 7.41 -17.06
N ALA A 66 6.25 6.41 -17.22
CA ALA A 66 6.63 5.09 -17.71
C ALA A 66 7.01 5.11 -19.19
N ASP A 67 6.39 6.00 -19.99
CA ASP A 67 6.68 6.18 -21.42
C ASP A 67 6.63 7.67 -21.80
N ILE A 68 7.64 8.42 -21.39
CA ILE A 68 7.75 9.86 -21.68
C ILE A 68 7.84 10.13 -23.18
N ALA A 69 8.47 9.25 -23.95
CA ALA A 69 8.63 9.43 -25.39
C ALA A 69 7.28 9.26 -26.10
N GLY A 70 6.52 8.23 -25.81
CA GLY A 70 5.18 8.02 -26.35
C GLY A 70 4.23 9.15 -25.93
N ALA A 71 4.25 9.54 -24.65
CA ALA A 71 3.43 10.65 -24.16
C ALA A 71 3.75 11.98 -24.85
N LEU A 72 5.03 12.24 -25.19
CA LEU A 72 5.43 13.41 -25.95
C LEU A 72 4.95 13.35 -27.43
N GLU A 73 4.99 12.17 -28.06
CA GLU A 73 4.50 11.98 -29.43
C GLU A 73 2.99 12.21 -29.53
N ASP A 74 2.24 11.83 -28.50
CA ASP A 74 0.78 12.01 -28.43
C ASP A 74 0.37 13.42 -27.97
N SER A 75 1.29 14.23 -27.47
CA SER A 75 1.03 15.60 -27.00
C SER A 75 0.91 16.57 -28.17
N GLU A 76 -0.05 17.48 -28.09
CA GLU A 76 -0.18 18.62 -29.02
C GLU A 76 0.78 19.79 -28.67
N GLU A 77 1.48 19.70 -27.51
CA GLU A 77 2.38 20.74 -27.03
C GLU A 77 3.78 20.63 -27.65
N SER A 78 4.54 21.73 -27.58
CA SER A 78 5.96 21.65 -27.91
C SER A 78 6.72 20.82 -26.88
N ALA A 79 7.78 20.12 -27.32
CA ALA A 79 8.61 19.31 -26.42
C ALA A 79 9.15 20.10 -25.21
N GLU A 80 9.45 21.39 -25.39
CA GLU A 80 9.94 22.27 -24.32
C GLU A 80 8.86 22.47 -23.23
N ILE A 81 7.63 22.76 -23.62
CA ILE A 81 6.50 22.96 -22.70
C ILE A 81 6.18 21.65 -21.99
N PHE A 82 6.04 20.57 -22.76
CA PHE A 82 5.76 19.24 -22.20
C PHE A 82 6.79 18.82 -21.15
N LEU A 83 8.08 18.92 -21.46
CA LEU A 83 9.14 18.53 -20.52
C LEU A 83 9.21 19.46 -19.30
N ALA A 84 8.86 20.74 -19.43
CA ALA A 84 8.77 21.64 -18.29
C ALA A 84 7.61 21.23 -17.34
N SER A 85 6.45 20.92 -17.89
CA SER A 85 5.29 20.41 -17.11
C SER A 85 5.62 19.09 -16.41
N MET A 86 6.30 18.18 -17.11
CA MET A 86 6.75 16.92 -16.51
C MET A 86 7.76 17.15 -15.37
N ALA A 87 8.60 18.19 -15.44
CA ALA A 87 9.52 18.55 -14.36
C ALA A 87 8.77 18.99 -13.10
N GLU A 88 7.75 19.82 -13.26
CA GLU A 88 6.93 20.29 -12.15
C GLU A 88 6.17 19.13 -11.48
N ILE A 89 5.63 18.19 -12.27
CA ILE A 89 4.95 16.99 -11.75
C ILE A 89 5.96 16.08 -11.03
N ALA A 90 7.18 15.94 -11.56
CA ALA A 90 8.22 15.11 -10.94
C ALA A 90 8.58 15.57 -9.51
N GLU A 91 8.55 16.88 -9.24
CA GLU A 91 8.76 17.40 -7.88
C GLU A 91 7.65 17.02 -6.91
N GLN A 92 6.44 16.80 -7.41
CA GLN A 92 5.26 16.42 -6.61
C GLN A 92 5.11 14.89 -6.45
N LEU A 93 5.83 14.08 -7.24
CA LEU A 93 5.70 12.62 -7.21
C LEU A 93 5.79 12.00 -5.80
N PRO A 94 6.71 12.42 -4.90
CA PRO A 94 6.76 11.83 -3.56
C PRO A 94 5.46 11.99 -2.79
N TRP A 95 4.77 13.13 -2.94
CA TRP A 95 3.49 13.39 -2.30
C TRP A 95 2.36 12.58 -2.96
N ILE A 96 2.32 12.55 -4.30
CA ILE A 96 1.35 11.78 -5.09
C ILE A 96 1.43 10.28 -4.71
N MET A 97 2.65 9.75 -4.59
CA MET A 97 2.87 8.35 -4.21
C MET A 97 2.48 8.06 -2.76
N MET A 98 2.64 9.02 -1.87
CA MET A 98 2.20 8.89 -0.48
C MET A 98 0.67 8.81 -0.41
N ASN A 99 -0.04 9.66 -1.15
CA ASN A 99 -1.50 9.60 -1.24
C ASN A 99 -1.99 8.26 -1.80
N TYR A 100 -1.35 7.76 -2.86
CA TYR A 100 -1.67 6.44 -3.40
C TYR A 100 -1.50 5.31 -2.37
N ALA A 101 -0.42 5.36 -1.59
CA ALA A 101 -0.19 4.39 -0.53
C ALA A 101 -1.24 4.50 0.59
N GLU A 102 -1.66 5.72 0.94
CA GLU A 102 -2.74 5.96 1.90
C GLU A 102 -4.08 5.43 1.40
N CYS A 103 -4.41 5.62 0.12
CA CYS A 103 -5.59 5.00 -0.51
C CYS A 103 -5.56 3.47 -0.35
N GLY A 104 -4.42 2.83 -0.62
CA GLY A 104 -4.24 1.40 -0.44
C GLY A 104 -4.42 0.94 1.01
N CYS A 105 -3.96 1.73 1.99
CA CYS A 105 -4.17 1.44 3.41
C CYS A 105 -5.65 1.54 3.79
N LEU A 106 -6.33 2.60 3.37
CA LEU A 106 -7.76 2.80 3.64
C LEU A 106 -8.60 1.65 3.07
N LEU A 107 -8.35 1.26 1.83
CA LEU A 107 -9.02 0.14 1.18
C LEU A 107 -8.70 -1.19 1.87
N SER A 108 -7.46 -1.40 2.31
CA SER A 108 -7.06 -2.59 3.06
C SER A 108 -7.79 -2.71 4.40
N ASP A 109 -8.02 -1.59 5.08
CA ASP A 109 -8.77 -1.56 6.34
C ASP A 109 -10.24 -1.94 6.15
N MET A 110 -10.84 -1.64 4.99
CA MET A 110 -12.18 -2.08 4.62
C MET A 110 -12.30 -3.61 4.48
N LEU A 111 -11.21 -4.28 4.10
CA LEU A 111 -11.15 -5.76 4.00
C LEU A 111 -10.97 -6.45 5.34
N GLN A 112 -10.54 -5.75 6.38
CA GLN A 112 -10.31 -6.35 7.67
C GLN A 112 -11.64 -6.53 8.40
N GLU A 113 -12.14 -7.77 8.43
CA GLU A 113 -13.17 -8.12 9.39
C GLU A 113 -12.67 -7.78 10.80
N PRO A 114 -13.52 -7.19 11.67
CA PRO A 114 -13.14 -6.93 13.06
C PRO A 114 -12.68 -8.25 13.69
N GLN A 115 -11.37 -8.43 13.82
CA GLN A 115 -10.82 -9.61 14.48
C GLN A 115 -11.24 -9.55 15.94
N GLU A 116 -12.19 -10.38 16.32
CA GLU A 116 -12.47 -10.58 17.74
C GLU A 116 -11.19 -11.05 18.43
N PRO A 117 -10.81 -10.41 19.56
CA PRO A 117 -9.62 -10.83 20.29
C PRO A 117 -9.75 -12.33 20.62
N TYR A 118 -8.74 -13.11 20.23
CA TYR A 118 -8.72 -14.54 20.52
C TYR A 118 -8.95 -14.77 22.02
N ARG A 119 -10.14 -15.25 22.37
CA ARG A 119 -10.47 -15.69 23.73
C ARG A 119 -10.10 -17.15 23.86
N ARG A 120 -9.15 -17.43 24.72
CA ARG A 120 -8.79 -18.81 25.03
C ARG A 120 -10.01 -19.49 25.66
N GLU A 121 -10.39 -20.66 25.18
CA GLU A 121 -11.47 -21.45 25.75
C GLU A 121 -11.15 -21.89 27.18
N GLN A 122 -9.87 -22.02 27.51
CA GLN A 122 -9.42 -22.43 28.86
C GLN A 122 -8.56 -21.33 29.47
N PRO A 123 -8.72 -21.04 30.77
CA PRO A 123 -7.89 -20.08 31.48
C PRO A 123 -6.42 -20.54 31.46
N LYS A 124 -5.50 -19.54 31.31
CA LYS A 124 -4.07 -19.81 31.34
C LYS A 124 -3.68 -20.34 32.72
N ILE A 125 -3.14 -21.56 32.76
CA ILE A 125 -2.62 -22.15 34.00
C ILE A 125 -1.30 -21.44 34.37
N GLY A 126 -1.26 -20.89 35.57
CA GLY A 126 -0.06 -20.23 36.09
C GLY A 126 0.99 -21.28 36.50
N ARG A 127 2.27 -20.89 36.51
CA ARG A 127 3.37 -21.80 36.89
C ARG A 127 3.18 -22.42 38.26
N ASN A 128 2.53 -21.74 39.20
CA ASN A 128 2.34 -22.19 40.59
C ASN A 128 0.99 -22.89 40.82
N ASP A 129 0.11 -22.90 39.82
CA ASP A 129 -1.22 -23.53 39.95
C ASP A 129 -1.10 -25.06 39.98
N PRO A 130 -2.13 -25.76 40.48
CA PRO A 130 -2.20 -27.20 40.38
C PRO A 130 -2.10 -27.65 38.93
N CYS A 131 -1.34 -28.72 38.68
CA CYS A 131 -1.20 -29.24 37.33
C CYS A 131 -2.52 -29.87 36.84
N PHE A 132 -2.88 -29.60 35.59
CA PHE A 132 -4.10 -30.13 34.96
C PHE A 132 -4.11 -31.66 34.84
N CYS A 133 -2.97 -32.34 34.93
CA CYS A 133 -2.87 -33.80 34.91
C CYS A 133 -3.32 -34.47 36.22
N SER A 134 -3.83 -33.70 37.16
CA SER A 134 -4.34 -34.23 38.47
C SER A 134 -3.27 -34.88 39.34
N SER A 135 -1.96 -34.67 39.06
CA SER A 135 -0.86 -35.24 39.85
C SER A 135 -0.70 -34.65 41.26
N GLY A 136 -1.44 -33.58 41.58
CA GLY A 136 -1.32 -32.82 42.83
C GLY A 136 -0.05 -31.94 42.90
N LYS A 137 0.80 -31.93 41.89
CA LYS A 137 2.01 -31.12 41.80
C LYS A 137 1.68 -29.76 41.15
N LYS A 138 2.52 -28.75 41.45
CA LYS A 138 2.44 -27.46 40.74
C LYS A 138 2.82 -27.65 39.26
N TYR A 139 2.16 -26.90 38.35
CA TYR A 139 2.36 -27.03 36.91
C TYR A 139 3.85 -26.91 36.52
N LYS A 140 4.61 -25.99 37.13
CA LYS A 140 6.07 -25.81 36.89
C LYS A 140 6.91 -27.05 37.22
N ASN A 141 6.44 -27.91 38.12
CA ASN A 141 7.16 -29.12 38.56
C ASN A 141 6.57 -30.39 37.95
N CYS A 142 5.73 -30.27 36.94
CA CYS A 142 5.03 -31.37 36.29
C CYS A 142 5.01 -31.20 34.78
N CYS A 143 3.91 -30.82 34.17
CA CYS A 143 3.73 -30.85 32.72
C CYS A 143 4.34 -29.62 31.98
N ILE A 144 4.89 -28.61 32.67
CA ILE A 144 5.49 -27.46 32.00
C ILE A 144 6.68 -27.87 31.13
N HIS A 145 7.42 -28.89 31.52
CA HIS A 145 8.57 -29.39 30.78
C HIS A 145 8.19 -30.25 29.57
N ALA A 146 7.05 -30.95 29.66
CA ALA A 146 6.52 -31.74 28.56
C ALA A 146 5.91 -30.90 27.42
N ALA A 147 5.55 -29.64 27.69
CA ALA A 147 4.99 -28.72 26.69
C ALA A 147 6.05 -27.95 25.91
N ASN A 148 7.35 -28.07 26.24
CA ASN A 148 8.47 -27.37 25.59
C ASN A 148 9.36 -28.32 24.75
N ASP A 149 9.00 -29.60 24.64
CA ASP A 149 9.79 -30.62 23.92
C ASP A 149 9.19 -30.98 22.54
N ASP A 150 8.24 -30.16 21.98
CA ASP A 150 7.71 -30.31 20.61
C ASP A 150 8.16 -29.19 19.66
#